data_0b699e5c2480d6a2d411122bd3c98687
#
_entry.id   0b699e5c2480d6a2d411122bd3c98687
#
_cell.length_a   1.000
_cell.length_b   1.000
_cell.length_c   1.000
_cell.angle_alpha   90.00
_cell.angle_beta   90.00
_cell.angle_gamma   90.00
#
_symmetry.space_group_name_H-M   'P 1'
#
loop_
_entity.id
_entity.type
_entity.pdbx_description
1 polymer ?
#
loop_
_entity_poly.entity_id
_entity_poly.type
_entity_poly.pdbx_seq_one_letter_code
_entity_poly.pdbx_strand_id
1 'polypeptide(L)'
;MTNHHFVLFEDELWRHFATLVQARPLFALRCGAFTAQERLTALTGETVSGLCRSHLLGCFGPEAGPFSLLHDGRPLLLVNARARDLNWLHDLAAAPINTVYLDNGDLLGASISPGLASAVLYFLREQQIAEARDELCRFAHVVELPPADRPRLIRFPWDLITFAGEQIVRDLPLL
;
A
#
# COMPACT_ATOMS: atom_id res chain seq x y z
N MET A 1 -5.83 7.34 -14.08
CA MET A 1 -5.93 6.40 -12.93
C MET A 1 -7.31 6.39 -12.27
N THR A 2 -8.33 6.96 -12.87
CA THR A 2 -9.60 7.36 -12.24
C THR A 2 -10.64 6.25 -12.01
N ASN A 3 -10.32 4.98 -12.21
CA ASN A 3 -11.31 3.91 -12.07
C ASN A 3 -11.00 2.89 -10.95
N HIS A 4 -10.07 3.20 -10.05
CA HIS A 4 -9.70 2.34 -8.93
C HIS A 4 -9.99 3.01 -7.58
N HIS A 5 -10.30 2.22 -6.57
CA HIS A 5 -10.16 2.63 -5.18
C HIS A 5 -8.75 2.34 -4.70
N PHE A 6 -8.10 3.30 -4.06
CA PHE A 6 -6.75 3.15 -3.54
C PHE A 6 -6.78 2.74 -2.07
N VAL A 7 -6.05 1.67 -1.75
CA VAL A 7 -5.98 1.13 -0.39
C VAL A 7 -4.54 0.91 -0.01
N LEU A 8 -4.08 1.63 1.01
CA LEU A 8 -2.80 1.35 1.68
C LEU A 8 -2.99 0.23 2.70
N PHE A 9 -2.07 -0.73 2.73
CA PHE A 9 -2.10 -1.80 3.73
C PHE A 9 -0.76 -1.92 4.47
N GLU A 10 -0.83 -2.22 5.76
CA GLU A 10 0.34 -2.60 6.56
C GLU A 10 0.62 -4.10 6.37
N ASP A 11 1.89 -4.46 6.18
CA ASP A 11 2.36 -5.83 6.29
C ASP A 11 3.01 -6.10 7.66
N GLU A 12 3.42 -7.35 7.93
CA GLU A 12 3.99 -7.77 9.21
C GLU A 12 5.30 -7.05 9.58
N LEU A 13 6.00 -6.44 8.61
CA LEU A 13 7.24 -5.71 8.87
C LEU A 13 7.02 -4.36 9.57
N TRP A 14 5.75 -3.95 9.81
CA TRP A 14 5.48 -2.85 10.73
C TRP A 14 6.16 -3.04 12.09
N ARG A 15 6.41 -4.30 12.49
CA ARG A 15 7.08 -4.64 13.76
C ARG A 15 8.48 -4.07 13.87
N HIS A 16 9.19 -3.89 12.74
CA HIS A 16 10.48 -3.22 12.74
C HIS A 16 10.37 -1.74 13.14
N PHE A 17 9.20 -1.14 12.95
CA PHE A 17 8.89 0.24 13.27
C PHE A 17 8.12 0.39 14.59
N ALA A 18 8.02 -0.66 15.40
CA ALA A 18 7.12 -0.73 16.56
C ALA A 18 7.20 0.48 17.50
N THR A 19 8.41 1.03 17.70
CA THR A 19 8.62 2.22 18.55
C THR A 19 7.98 3.50 17.98
N LEU A 20 7.77 3.57 16.67
CA LEU A 20 7.21 4.74 15.97
C LEU A 20 5.72 4.60 15.68
N VAL A 21 5.23 3.35 15.61
CA VAL A 21 3.89 3.05 15.08
C VAL A 21 2.92 2.48 16.12
N GLN A 22 3.23 2.53 17.41
CA GLN A 22 2.32 2.02 18.45
C GLN A 22 0.93 2.66 18.43
N ALA A 23 0.87 3.98 18.23
CA ALA A 23 -0.35 4.77 18.27
C ALA A 23 -0.76 5.31 16.87
N ARG A 24 -0.13 4.86 15.80
CA ARG A 24 -0.42 5.29 14.43
C ARG A 24 -0.05 4.20 13.43
N PRO A 25 -0.70 4.13 12.27
CA PRO A 25 -0.31 3.20 11.22
C PRO A 25 1.00 3.64 10.53
N LEU A 26 1.65 2.68 9.87
CA LEU A 26 2.90 2.91 9.17
C LEU A 26 2.75 3.94 8.04
N PHE A 27 1.62 3.94 7.34
CA PHE A 27 1.34 4.90 6.27
C PHE A 27 1.13 6.35 6.77
N ALA A 28 1.02 6.56 8.08
CA ALA A 28 1.00 7.87 8.72
C ALA A 28 2.40 8.36 9.17
N LEU A 29 3.46 7.57 8.93
CA LEU A 29 4.82 8.03 9.12
C LEU A 29 5.25 8.90 7.93
N ARG A 30 5.96 9.98 8.24
CA ARG A 30 6.48 10.90 7.22
C ARG A 30 7.84 10.44 6.74
N CYS A 31 7.99 10.39 5.41
CA CYS A 31 9.27 10.26 4.74
C CYS A 31 9.30 11.26 3.58
N GLY A 32 10.13 12.28 3.67
CA GLY A 32 10.06 13.43 2.75
C GLY A 32 9.02 14.47 3.18
N ALA A 33 8.36 15.10 2.21
CA ALA A 33 7.34 16.13 2.47
C ALA A 33 6.00 15.53 2.92
N PHE A 34 5.72 14.28 2.57
CA PHE A 34 4.44 13.60 2.79
C PHE A 34 4.55 12.33 3.63
N THR A 35 3.45 11.92 4.24
CA THR A 35 3.19 10.53 4.63
C THR A 35 2.88 9.70 3.37
N ALA A 36 2.89 8.37 3.48
CA ALA A 36 2.52 7.52 2.33
C ALA A 36 1.08 7.80 1.86
N GLN A 37 0.16 8.07 2.79
CA GLN A 37 -1.23 8.38 2.47
C GLN A 37 -1.37 9.74 1.77
N GLU A 38 -0.74 10.78 2.29
CA GLU A 38 -0.75 12.11 1.66
C GLU A 38 -0.13 12.07 0.25
N ARG A 39 0.99 11.36 0.09
CA ARG A 39 1.66 11.21 -1.21
C ARG A 39 0.78 10.50 -2.23
N LEU A 40 0.17 9.38 -1.84
CA LEU A 40 -0.70 8.64 -2.74
C LEU A 40 -1.94 9.47 -3.12
N THR A 41 -2.52 10.21 -2.17
CA THR A 41 -3.61 11.15 -2.43
C THR A 41 -3.19 12.26 -3.40
N ALA A 42 -2.01 12.86 -3.20
CA ALA A 42 -1.49 13.92 -4.09
C ALA A 42 -1.22 13.40 -5.51
N LEU A 43 -0.69 12.17 -5.64
CA LEU A 43 -0.40 11.55 -6.93
C LEU A 43 -1.66 11.17 -7.73
N THR A 44 -2.71 10.76 -7.05
CA THR A 44 -3.90 10.18 -7.69
C THR A 44 -5.07 11.16 -7.79
N GLY A 45 -5.12 12.16 -6.91
CA GLY A 45 -6.27 13.04 -6.73
C GLY A 45 -7.48 12.36 -6.07
N GLU A 46 -7.33 11.12 -5.60
CA GLU A 46 -8.41 10.28 -5.05
C GLU A 46 -8.27 10.12 -3.53
N THR A 47 -9.38 9.84 -2.86
CA THR A 47 -9.35 9.48 -1.44
C THR A 47 -8.70 8.10 -1.27
N VAL A 48 -7.71 8.03 -0.39
CA VAL A 48 -6.98 6.80 -0.09
C VAL A 48 -7.45 6.22 1.24
N SER A 49 -7.94 4.98 1.21
CA SER A 49 -8.29 4.22 2.42
C SER A 49 -7.06 3.53 3.01
N GLY A 50 -7.04 3.39 4.33
CA GLY A 50 -5.97 2.68 5.02
C GLY A 50 -6.47 1.40 5.68
N LEU A 51 -5.69 0.33 5.57
CA LEU A 51 -5.90 -0.92 6.27
C LEU A 51 -4.69 -1.19 7.17
N CYS A 52 -4.92 -1.15 8.46
CA CYS A 52 -3.90 -1.29 9.49
C CYS A 52 -4.37 -2.25 10.60
N ARG A 53 -3.53 -2.40 11.60
CA ARG A 53 -3.83 -3.21 12.80
C ARG A 53 -5.16 -2.81 13.41
N SER A 54 -5.92 -3.82 13.89
CA SER A 54 -7.32 -3.66 14.33
C SER A 54 -7.52 -2.59 15.40
N HIS A 55 -6.58 -2.44 16.35
CA HIS A 55 -6.66 -1.43 17.42
C HIS A 55 -6.48 0.03 16.95
N LEU A 56 -6.03 0.23 15.71
CA LEU A 56 -5.88 1.56 15.08
C LEU A 56 -7.04 1.88 14.12
N LEU A 57 -7.83 0.88 13.74
CA LEU A 57 -9.04 1.10 12.93
C LEU A 57 -9.99 2.04 13.69
N GLY A 58 -10.66 2.92 12.97
CA GLY A 58 -11.52 3.94 13.58
C GLY A 58 -10.78 5.24 13.96
N CYS A 59 -9.48 5.18 14.29
CA CYS A 59 -8.68 6.38 14.53
C CYS A 59 -8.08 6.97 13.25
N PHE A 60 -7.80 6.13 12.26
CA PHE A 60 -7.10 6.49 11.01
C PHE A 60 -7.88 6.14 9.74
N GLY A 61 -9.18 6.01 9.84
CA GLY A 61 -10.08 5.73 8.73
C GLY A 61 -11.47 5.37 9.24
N PRO A 62 -12.46 5.21 8.36
CA PRO A 62 -13.78 4.75 8.75
C PRO A 62 -13.69 3.33 9.35
N GLU A 63 -14.51 3.03 10.36
CA GLU A 63 -14.54 1.69 11.01
C GLU A 63 -14.76 0.55 9.99
N ALA A 64 -15.57 0.81 8.96
CA ALA A 64 -15.77 -0.14 7.86
C ALA A 64 -14.51 -0.36 7.02
N GLY A 65 -13.52 0.55 7.13
CA GLY A 65 -12.29 0.49 6.34
C GLY A 65 -12.59 0.38 4.85
N PRO A 66 -11.68 -0.26 4.08
CA PRO A 66 -11.84 -0.42 2.64
C PRO A 66 -12.95 -1.40 2.23
N PHE A 67 -13.58 -2.12 3.15
CA PHE A 67 -14.68 -3.03 2.82
C PHE A 67 -15.91 -2.29 2.27
N SER A 68 -16.14 -1.05 2.70
CA SER A 68 -17.22 -0.21 2.15
C SER A 68 -17.03 0.10 0.66
N LEU A 69 -15.80 0.04 0.15
CA LEU A 69 -15.47 0.31 -1.25
C LEU A 69 -15.88 -0.82 -2.19
N LEU A 70 -16.17 -2.01 -1.67
CA LEU A 70 -16.57 -3.17 -2.48
C LEU A 70 -17.96 -3.01 -3.12
N HIS A 71 -18.78 -2.09 -2.61
CA HIS A 71 -20.18 -1.97 -3.01
C HIS A 71 -20.39 -1.27 -4.36
N ASP A 72 -19.44 -0.46 -4.83
CA ASP A 72 -19.60 0.30 -6.08
C ASP A 72 -19.06 -0.42 -7.32
N GLY A 73 -18.47 -1.60 -7.14
CA GLY A 73 -17.99 -2.44 -8.23
C GLY A 73 -16.69 -2.00 -8.89
N ARG A 74 -16.05 -0.93 -8.41
CA ARG A 74 -14.74 -0.51 -8.91
C ARG A 74 -13.64 -1.44 -8.40
N PRO A 75 -12.60 -1.72 -9.21
CA PRO A 75 -11.44 -2.47 -8.77
C PRO A 75 -10.68 -1.71 -7.67
N LEU A 76 -10.00 -2.46 -6.81
CA LEU A 76 -9.11 -1.91 -5.79
C LEU A 76 -7.67 -1.96 -6.26
N LEU A 77 -6.92 -0.90 -5.96
CA LEU A 77 -5.48 -0.84 -6.12
C LEU A 77 -4.84 -0.82 -4.73
N LEU A 78 -4.31 -1.97 -4.34
CA LEU A 78 -3.61 -2.16 -3.08
C LEU A 78 -2.18 -1.65 -3.20
N VAL A 79 -1.70 -0.91 -2.20
CA VAL A 79 -0.33 -0.38 -2.13
C VAL A 79 0.23 -0.68 -0.74
N ASN A 80 1.41 -1.29 -0.70
CA ASN A 80 2.09 -1.53 0.57
C ASN A 80 2.46 -0.21 1.25
N ALA A 81 2.11 -0.06 2.51
CA ALA A 81 2.39 1.15 3.31
C ALA A 81 3.89 1.49 3.45
N ARG A 82 4.76 0.51 3.21
CA ARG A 82 6.22 0.67 3.17
C ARG A 82 6.74 1.18 1.83
N ALA A 83 5.88 1.33 0.81
CA ALA A 83 6.31 1.77 -0.50
C ALA A 83 6.84 3.20 -0.47
N ARG A 84 8.13 3.35 -0.73
CA ARG A 84 8.83 4.62 -0.86
C ARG A 84 8.73 5.16 -2.28
N ASP A 85 8.94 4.28 -3.26
CA ASP A 85 8.88 4.58 -4.67
C ASP A 85 7.54 4.12 -5.24
N LEU A 86 6.81 5.03 -5.88
CA LEU A 86 5.50 4.79 -6.48
C LEU A 86 5.53 4.86 -8.03
N ASN A 87 6.72 4.85 -8.66
CA ASN A 87 6.84 4.95 -10.13
C ASN A 87 6.14 3.77 -10.85
N TRP A 88 6.10 2.60 -10.21
CA TRP A 88 5.42 1.40 -10.70
C TRP A 88 3.88 1.48 -10.66
N LEU A 89 3.33 2.44 -9.91
CA LEU A 89 1.89 2.53 -9.65
C LEU A 89 1.08 2.77 -10.92
N HIS A 90 1.60 3.60 -11.82
CA HIS A 90 0.95 3.89 -13.10
C HIS A 90 0.84 2.62 -13.97
N ASP A 91 1.91 1.84 -14.01
CA ASP A 91 1.96 0.60 -14.81
C ASP A 91 1.02 -0.45 -14.21
N LEU A 92 0.97 -0.57 -12.88
CA LEU A 92 0.01 -1.45 -12.21
C LEU A 92 -1.44 -1.03 -12.44
N ALA A 93 -1.73 0.27 -12.42
CA ALA A 93 -3.07 0.79 -12.67
C ALA A 93 -3.53 0.60 -14.13
N ALA A 94 -2.59 0.53 -15.07
CA ALA A 94 -2.83 0.26 -16.47
C ALA A 94 -2.82 -1.24 -16.83
N ALA A 95 -2.31 -2.09 -15.95
CA ALA A 95 -2.26 -3.54 -16.14
C ALA A 95 -3.67 -4.16 -16.11
N PRO A 96 -3.85 -5.37 -16.64
CA PRO A 96 -5.09 -6.11 -16.48
C PRO A 96 -5.50 -6.22 -15.03
N ILE A 97 -6.81 -6.14 -14.74
CA ILE A 97 -7.35 -6.39 -13.40
C ILE A 97 -6.94 -7.79 -12.94
N ASN A 98 -6.67 -7.96 -11.65
CA ASN A 98 -6.05 -9.11 -11.03
C ASN A 98 -4.59 -9.29 -11.47
N THR A 99 -3.81 -8.21 -11.37
CA THR A 99 -2.35 -8.23 -11.49
C THR A 99 -1.72 -7.88 -10.14
N VAL A 100 -0.67 -8.61 -9.78
CA VAL A 100 0.09 -8.47 -8.52
C VAL A 100 1.53 -8.13 -8.84
N TYR A 101 2.06 -7.12 -8.18
CA TYR A 101 3.48 -6.77 -8.23
C TYR A 101 4.17 -7.20 -6.93
N LEU A 102 5.24 -7.99 -7.10
CA LEU A 102 6.15 -8.37 -6.03
C LEU A 102 7.49 -7.65 -6.19
N ASP A 103 8.16 -7.39 -5.08
CA ASP A 103 9.53 -6.85 -5.02
C ASP A 103 10.35 -7.72 -4.06
N ASN A 104 11.22 -8.57 -4.61
CA ASN A 104 11.97 -9.60 -3.87
C ASN A 104 11.05 -10.52 -3.04
N GLY A 105 9.93 -10.93 -3.62
CA GLY A 105 8.93 -11.78 -2.98
C GLY A 105 8.00 -11.05 -1.98
N ASP A 106 8.26 -9.79 -1.62
CA ASP A 106 7.36 -8.98 -0.81
C ASP A 106 6.20 -8.47 -1.67
N LEU A 107 4.99 -8.46 -1.13
CA LEU A 107 3.82 -7.87 -1.79
C LEU A 107 3.98 -6.35 -1.85
N LEU A 108 4.24 -5.82 -3.05
CA LEU A 108 4.39 -4.38 -3.28
C LEU A 108 3.04 -3.70 -3.53
N GLY A 109 2.21 -4.30 -4.39
CA GLY A 109 0.89 -3.81 -4.70
C GLY A 109 0.12 -4.77 -5.59
N ALA A 110 -1.19 -4.54 -5.72
CA ALA A 110 -2.05 -5.35 -6.57
C ALA A 110 -3.24 -4.54 -7.11
N SER A 111 -3.59 -4.76 -8.38
CA SER A 111 -4.86 -4.30 -8.97
C SER A 111 -5.82 -5.48 -8.96
N ILE A 112 -6.90 -5.43 -8.19
CA ILE A 112 -7.80 -6.56 -7.95
C ILE A 112 -9.26 -6.22 -8.17
N SER A 113 -10.00 -7.21 -8.68
CA SER A 113 -11.45 -7.11 -8.84
C SER A 113 -12.17 -7.15 -7.49
N PRO A 114 -13.39 -6.59 -7.35
CA PRO A 114 -14.16 -6.66 -6.13
C PRO A 114 -14.40 -8.09 -5.63
N GLY A 115 -14.51 -9.06 -6.55
CA GLY A 115 -14.69 -10.47 -6.18
C GLY A 115 -13.48 -11.06 -5.44
N LEU A 116 -12.27 -10.75 -5.88
CA LEU A 116 -11.04 -11.17 -5.21
C LEU A 116 -10.75 -10.33 -3.96
N ALA A 117 -11.11 -9.04 -3.99
CA ALA A 117 -10.81 -8.09 -2.93
C ALA A 117 -11.41 -8.49 -1.57
N SER A 118 -12.59 -9.09 -1.53
CA SER A 118 -13.25 -9.48 -0.27
C SER A 118 -12.38 -10.43 0.56
N ALA A 119 -11.85 -11.48 -0.06
CA ALA A 119 -10.97 -12.45 0.62
C ALA A 119 -9.63 -11.81 1.00
N VAL A 120 -9.01 -11.07 0.07
CA VAL A 120 -7.71 -10.44 0.28
C VAL A 120 -7.77 -9.41 1.40
N LEU A 121 -8.78 -8.53 1.41
CA LEU A 121 -8.96 -7.53 2.46
C LEU A 121 -9.20 -8.17 3.83
N TYR A 122 -9.91 -9.31 3.88
CA TYR A 122 -10.09 -10.07 5.11
C TYR A 122 -8.74 -10.51 5.69
N PHE A 123 -7.90 -11.18 4.89
CA PHE A 123 -6.58 -11.63 5.32
C PHE A 123 -5.67 -10.45 5.73
N LEU A 124 -5.66 -9.37 4.96
CA LEU A 124 -4.88 -8.18 5.29
C LEU A 124 -5.34 -7.54 6.61
N ARG A 125 -6.65 -7.49 6.86
CA ARG A 125 -7.21 -6.98 8.13
C ARG A 125 -6.78 -7.82 9.33
N GLU A 126 -6.78 -9.14 9.17
CA GLU A 126 -6.37 -10.08 10.22
C GLU A 126 -4.83 -10.20 10.33
N GLN A 127 -4.08 -9.36 9.59
CA GLN A 127 -2.61 -9.38 9.53
C GLN A 127 -2.03 -10.72 9.06
N GLN A 128 -2.79 -11.45 8.25
CA GLN A 128 -2.41 -12.71 7.60
C GLN A 128 -1.86 -12.40 6.19
N ILE A 129 -0.67 -11.80 6.15
CA ILE A 129 -0.10 -11.28 4.89
C ILE A 129 0.33 -12.40 3.95
N ALA A 130 0.84 -13.50 4.50
CA ALA A 130 1.21 -14.66 3.71
C ALA A 130 -0.02 -15.26 3.00
N GLU A 131 -1.13 -15.40 3.71
CA GLU A 131 -2.39 -15.91 3.18
C GLU A 131 -2.98 -14.94 2.13
N ALA A 132 -2.91 -13.64 2.37
CA ALA A 132 -3.33 -12.63 1.40
C ALA A 132 -2.50 -12.73 0.10
N ARG A 133 -1.18 -12.88 0.22
CA ARG A 133 -0.27 -13.04 -0.91
C ARG A 133 -0.55 -14.35 -1.65
N ASP A 134 -0.72 -15.46 -0.94
CA ASP A 134 -0.99 -16.77 -1.54
C ASP A 134 -2.33 -16.77 -2.29
N GLU A 135 -3.36 -16.12 -1.75
CA GLU A 135 -4.65 -15.95 -2.43
C GLU A 135 -4.50 -15.09 -3.70
N LEU A 136 -3.75 -13.99 -3.62
CA LEU A 136 -3.42 -13.17 -4.78
C LEU A 136 -2.66 -13.97 -5.83
N CYS A 137 -1.61 -14.70 -5.45
CA CYS A 137 -0.80 -15.50 -6.37
C CYS A 137 -1.59 -16.64 -7.03
N ARG A 138 -2.65 -17.10 -6.39
CA ARG A 138 -3.52 -18.16 -6.95
C ARG A 138 -4.46 -17.65 -8.03
N PHE A 139 -4.98 -16.43 -7.89
CA PHE A 139 -6.07 -15.89 -8.72
C PHE A 139 -5.70 -14.67 -9.57
N ALA A 140 -4.46 -14.19 -9.46
CA ALA A 140 -3.99 -13.02 -10.19
C ALA A 140 -2.75 -13.35 -11.04
N HIS A 141 -2.49 -12.50 -12.03
CA HIS A 141 -1.24 -12.51 -12.77
C HIS A 141 -0.11 -11.91 -11.92
N VAL A 142 0.89 -12.71 -11.62
CA VAL A 142 2.02 -12.31 -10.77
C VAL A 142 3.16 -11.77 -11.62
N VAL A 143 3.63 -10.59 -11.27
CA VAL A 143 4.77 -9.92 -11.88
C VAL A 143 5.81 -9.64 -10.80
N GLU A 144 6.93 -10.34 -10.85
CA GLU A 144 8.10 -10.01 -10.04
C GLU A 144 8.84 -8.84 -10.70
N LEU A 145 8.96 -7.72 -10.00
CA LEU A 145 9.65 -6.54 -10.54
C LEU A 145 11.17 -6.77 -10.59
N PRO A 146 11.85 -6.27 -11.64
CA PRO A 146 13.30 -6.39 -11.73
C PRO A 146 13.96 -5.68 -10.52
N PRO A 147 15.14 -6.14 -10.09
CA PRO A 147 15.89 -5.48 -9.02
C PRO A 147 16.04 -3.98 -9.30
N ALA A 148 15.84 -3.16 -8.28
CA ALA A 148 16.04 -1.71 -8.36
C ALA A 148 17.37 -1.34 -7.69
N ASP A 149 18.01 -0.26 -8.16
CA ASP A 149 19.25 0.28 -7.58
C ASP A 149 19.06 0.65 -6.10
N ARG A 150 17.84 0.98 -5.72
CA ARG A 150 17.45 1.31 -4.35
C ARG A 150 16.18 0.58 -3.95
N PRO A 151 16.00 0.20 -2.68
CA PRO A 151 14.83 -0.53 -2.22
C PRO A 151 13.55 0.28 -2.49
N ARG A 152 12.53 -0.38 -3.04
CA ARG A 152 11.19 0.21 -3.21
C ARG A 152 10.42 0.26 -1.90
N LEU A 153 10.69 -0.68 -1.00
CA LEU A 153 10.07 -0.78 0.31
C LEU A 153 11.06 -0.38 1.41
N ILE A 154 10.65 0.48 2.32
CA ILE A 154 11.40 0.74 3.56
C ILE A 154 11.32 -0.49 4.46
N ARG A 155 12.39 -0.80 5.17
CA ARG A 155 12.49 -1.99 6.03
C ARG A 155 12.71 -1.65 7.50
N PHE A 156 13.32 -0.50 7.77
CA PHE A 156 13.73 -0.10 9.11
C PHE A 156 13.44 1.39 9.37
N PRO A 157 13.30 1.80 10.62
CA PRO A 157 13.03 3.20 10.98
C PRO A 157 14.06 4.21 10.43
N TRP A 158 15.32 3.83 10.35
CA TRP A 158 16.37 4.70 9.81
C TRP A 158 16.29 4.93 8.31
N ASP A 159 15.57 4.06 7.59
CA ASP A 159 15.31 4.27 6.16
C ASP A 159 14.50 5.54 5.92
N LEU A 160 13.60 5.89 6.86
CA LEU A 160 12.84 7.14 6.81
C LEU A 160 13.76 8.37 6.80
N ILE A 161 14.88 8.30 7.52
CA ILE A 161 15.87 9.38 7.60
C ILE A 161 16.80 9.31 6.38
N THR A 162 17.30 8.10 6.07
CA THR A 162 18.24 7.89 4.96
C THR A 162 17.67 8.36 3.62
N PHE A 163 16.39 8.11 3.38
CA PHE A 163 15.74 8.45 2.12
C PHE A 163 14.98 9.79 2.15
N ALA A 164 14.90 10.47 3.30
CA ALA A 164 14.10 11.69 3.44
C ALA A 164 14.49 12.78 2.44
N GLY A 165 15.79 13.04 2.25
CA GLY A 165 16.28 14.07 1.34
C GLY A 165 15.90 13.79 -0.11
N GLU A 166 16.13 12.55 -0.59
CA GLU A 166 15.73 12.14 -1.93
C GLU A 166 14.22 12.21 -2.10
N GLN A 167 13.48 11.81 -1.07
CA GLN A 167 12.01 11.80 -1.12
C GLN A 167 11.44 13.21 -1.16
N ILE A 168 12.05 14.19 -0.46
CA ILE A 168 11.66 15.62 -0.56
C ILE A 168 11.77 16.09 -2.01
N VAL A 169 12.89 15.78 -2.69
CA VAL A 169 13.07 16.19 -4.09
C VAL A 169 11.99 15.59 -5.00
N ARG A 170 11.62 14.35 -4.76
CA ARG A 170 10.53 13.67 -5.52
C ARG A 170 9.15 14.22 -5.21
N ASP A 171 8.95 14.70 -4.00
CA ASP A 171 7.67 15.24 -3.53
C ASP A 171 7.43 16.70 -4.01
N LEU A 172 8.48 17.46 -4.37
CA LEU A 172 8.37 18.85 -4.81
C LEU A 172 7.33 19.09 -5.92
N PRO A 173 7.24 18.26 -6.96
CA PRO A 173 6.24 18.44 -8.02
C PRO A 173 4.78 18.22 -7.55
N LEU A 174 4.59 17.68 -6.35
CA LEU A 174 3.26 17.38 -5.78
C LEU A 174 2.79 18.46 -4.80
N LEU A 175 3.67 19.41 -4.43
CA LEU A 175 3.36 20.55 -3.57
C LEU A 175 2.76 21.69 -4.37
#